data_838953291e412441a849fe9b0e10103c
#
_entry.id   838953291e412441a849fe9b0e10103c
#
_cell.length_a   1.000
_cell.length_b   1.000
_cell.length_c   1.000
_cell.angle_alpha   90.00
_cell.angle_beta   90.00
_cell.angle_gamma   90.00
#
_symmetry.space_group_name_H-M   'P 1'
#
loop_
_entity.id
_entity.type
_entity.pdbx_description
1 polymer ?
#
loop_
_entity_poly.entity_id
_entity_poly.type
_entity_poly.pdbx_seq_one_letter_code
_entity_poly.pdbx_strand_id
1 'polypeptide(L)'
;MPENSTDRYDFTRLYRATLTPLRRYLARLLGNATEAQDVAHDAYLRVYPKVQDQSALCPEAVLYATARRLAINRLHRRSIAPFAPVPNGIESAASSAPSVTDEVMARQDWHNLERAIAQLPEGCRAVLILRKIELLSHQEIAARLGIAVSTVEKQHARALRLLRAATAEQSESVVRPGSKQKETK
;
A
#
# COMPACT_ATOMS: atom_id res chain seq x y z
N MET A 1 20.66 -15.57 41.37
CA MET A 1 20.69 -14.41 40.46
C MET A 1 19.60 -14.64 39.45
N PRO A 2 18.42 -13.97 39.49
CA PRO A 2 17.46 -14.08 38.42
C PRO A 2 17.97 -13.29 37.22
N GLU A 3 18.16 -13.99 36.10
CA GLU A 3 18.44 -13.37 34.82
C GLU A 3 17.22 -12.51 34.43
N ASN A 4 17.40 -11.21 34.55
CA ASN A 4 16.52 -10.20 34.02
C ASN A 4 16.60 -10.28 32.48
N SER A 5 15.89 -11.23 31.86
CA SER A 5 15.56 -11.21 30.46
C SER A 5 14.52 -10.11 30.26
N THR A 6 14.93 -8.86 30.47
CA THR A 6 14.21 -7.71 29.97
C THR A 6 14.10 -7.94 28.46
N ASP A 7 12.90 -8.10 27.99
CA ASP A 7 12.54 -8.32 26.60
C ASP A 7 13.05 -7.12 25.77
N ARG A 8 14.36 -7.11 25.50
CA ARG A 8 15.03 -6.10 24.69
C ARG A 8 14.41 -6.20 23.32
N TYR A 9 13.66 -5.20 22.92
CA TYR A 9 13.20 -5.10 21.56
C TYR A 9 14.40 -5.20 20.62
N ASP A 10 14.59 -6.40 20.07
CA ASP A 10 15.69 -6.66 19.16
C ASP A 10 15.33 -6.07 17.80
N PHE A 11 16.13 -5.11 17.34
CA PHE A 11 15.96 -4.50 16.02
C PHE A 11 15.92 -5.55 14.90
N THR A 12 16.65 -6.64 15.03
CA THR A 12 16.64 -7.73 14.05
C THR A 12 15.28 -8.39 13.99
N ARG A 13 14.63 -8.61 15.13
CA ARG A 13 13.26 -9.14 15.21
C ARG A 13 12.26 -8.18 14.59
N LEU A 14 12.33 -6.88 14.94
CA LEU A 14 11.50 -5.84 14.35
C LEU A 14 11.66 -5.82 12.82
N TYR A 15 12.90 -5.79 12.33
CA TYR A 15 13.20 -5.75 10.91
C TYR A 15 12.62 -6.96 10.17
N ARG A 16 12.87 -8.18 10.65
CA ARG A 16 12.36 -9.41 10.02
C ARG A 16 10.84 -9.47 9.99
N ALA A 17 10.19 -9.05 11.08
CA ALA A 17 8.73 -9.09 11.18
C ALA A 17 8.04 -8.04 10.29
N THR A 18 8.66 -6.86 10.12
CA THR A 18 7.99 -5.71 9.49
C THR A 18 8.45 -5.42 8.06
N LEU A 19 9.58 -5.98 7.60
CA LEU A 19 10.17 -5.64 6.29
C LEU A 19 9.18 -5.83 5.13
N THR A 20 8.62 -7.02 5.00
CA THR A 20 7.72 -7.35 3.90
C THR A 20 6.38 -6.58 3.98
N PRO A 21 5.66 -6.56 5.13
CA PRO A 21 4.41 -5.83 5.23
C PRO A 21 4.60 -4.31 5.08
N LEU A 22 5.68 -3.73 5.63
CA LEU A 22 5.97 -2.31 5.47
C LEU A 22 6.23 -1.93 4.00
N ARG A 23 7.08 -2.69 3.29
CA ARG A 23 7.35 -2.46 1.87
C ARG A 23 6.09 -2.58 1.02
N ARG A 24 5.24 -3.57 1.29
CA ARG A 24 3.96 -3.74 0.59
C ARG A 24 3.02 -2.55 0.84
N TYR A 25 2.90 -2.09 2.08
CA TYR A 25 2.13 -0.90 2.42
C TYR A 25 2.64 0.34 1.67
N LEU A 26 3.96 0.60 1.71
CA LEU A 26 4.56 1.74 1.04
C LEU A 26 4.43 1.67 -0.48
N ALA A 27 4.58 0.48 -1.08
CA ALA A 27 4.39 0.27 -2.52
C ALA A 27 2.95 0.59 -2.95
N ARG A 28 1.95 0.20 -2.17
CA ARG A 28 0.56 0.57 -2.42
C ARG A 28 0.35 2.08 -2.32
N LEU A 29 0.96 2.74 -1.32
CA LEU A 29 0.79 4.17 -1.09
C LEU A 29 1.50 5.01 -2.17
N LEU A 30 2.75 4.69 -2.50
CA LEU A 30 3.60 5.42 -3.44
C LEU A 30 3.37 5.00 -4.89
N GLY A 31 2.92 3.76 -5.13
CA GLY A 31 2.75 3.20 -6.46
C GLY A 31 4.05 2.81 -7.15
N ASN A 32 5.16 2.77 -6.43
CA ASN A 32 6.47 2.43 -6.94
C ASN A 32 7.23 1.58 -5.91
N ALA A 33 7.67 0.38 -6.31
CA ALA A 33 8.33 -0.56 -5.41
C ALA A 33 9.74 -0.10 -5.00
N THR A 34 10.48 0.52 -5.90
CA THR A 34 11.82 1.04 -5.63
C THR A 34 11.75 2.17 -4.60
N GLU A 35 10.87 3.12 -4.79
CA GLU A 35 10.69 4.21 -3.81
C GLU A 35 10.15 3.71 -2.47
N ALA A 36 9.29 2.70 -2.49
CA ALA A 36 8.82 2.07 -1.25
C ALA A 36 9.98 1.44 -0.48
N GLN A 37 10.93 0.85 -1.19
CA GLN A 37 12.14 0.29 -0.57
C GLN A 37 13.01 1.38 0.02
N ASP A 38 13.24 2.49 -0.69
CA ASP A 38 14.03 3.63 -0.21
C ASP A 38 13.41 4.24 1.04
N VAL A 39 12.08 4.49 1.01
CA VAL A 39 11.35 5.04 2.15
C VAL A 39 11.34 4.08 3.34
N ALA A 40 11.23 2.78 3.11
CA ALA A 40 11.34 1.78 4.18
C ALA A 40 12.73 1.81 4.81
N HIS A 41 13.78 1.85 4.00
CA HIS A 41 15.17 1.93 4.48
C HIS A 41 15.40 3.20 5.32
N ASP A 42 14.97 4.36 4.81
CA ASP A 42 15.04 5.63 5.54
C ASP A 42 14.28 5.59 6.89
N ALA A 43 13.13 4.91 6.90
CA ALA A 43 12.35 4.75 8.13
C ALA A 43 13.08 3.89 9.16
N TYR A 44 13.68 2.78 8.75
CA TYR A 44 14.48 1.92 9.64
C TYR A 44 15.70 2.67 10.21
N LEU A 45 16.42 3.41 9.37
CA LEU A 45 17.56 4.19 9.84
C LEU A 45 17.18 5.22 10.91
N ARG A 46 16.01 5.86 10.77
CA ARG A 46 15.51 6.86 11.73
C ARG A 46 14.98 6.24 13.03
N VAL A 47 14.50 5.01 12.96
CA VAL A 47 13.93 4.32 14.12
C VAL A 47 15.01 3.52 14.87
N TYR A 48 16.06 3.11 14.19
CA TYR A 48 17.16 2.32 14.76
C TYR A 48 17.69 2.88 16.10
N PRO A 49 18.07 4.18 16.22
CA PRO A 49 18.54 4.72 17.49
C PRO A 49 17.53 4.57 18.62
N LYS A 50 16.25 4.83 18.32
CA LYS A 50 15.17 4.76 19.32
C LYS A 50 14.90 3.34 19.82
N VAL A 51 15.18 2.34 19.00
CA VAL A 51 15.10 0.93 19.41
C VAL A 51 16.31 0.56 20.26
N GLN A 52 17.49 1.02 19.89
CA GLN A 52 18.72 0.79 20.66
C GLN A 52 18.66 1.43 22.05
N ASP A 53 18.19 2.67 22.14
CA ASP A 53 18.06 3.43 23.39
C ASP A 53 16.83 3.01 24.20
N GLN A 54 16.03 2.05 23.71
CA GLN A 54 14.76 1.61 24.30
C GLN A 54 13.78 2.77 24.61
N SER A 55 13.93 3.90 23.90
CA SER A 55 13.07 5.07 24.08
C SER A 55 11.70 4.93 23.40
N ALA A 56 11.53 3.93 22.54
CA ALA A 56 10.26 3.64 21.88
C ALA A 56 9.49 2.56 22.64
N LEU A 57 8.38 2.92 23.28
CA LEU A 57 7.48 1.98 23.94
C LEU A 57 6.87 0.97 22.97
N CYS A 58 6.64 1.37 21.72
CA CYS A 58 6.11 0.53 20.65
C CYS A 58 6.89 0.81 19.35
N PRO A 59 8.05 0.14 19.14
CA PRO A 59 8.93 0.40 18.00
C PRO A 59 8.25 0.20 16.64
N GLU A 60 7.36 -0.76 16.53
CA GLU A 60 6.60 -1.02 15.31
C GLU A 60 5.68 0.16 14.95
N ALA A 61 4.93 0.69 15.91
CA ALA A 61 4.06 1.85 15.68
C ALA A 61 4.88 3.09 15.28
N VAL A 62 6.03 3.30 15.91
CA VAL A 62 6.96 4.40 15.56
C VAL A 62 7.52 4.22 14.15
N LEU A 63 7.84 2.99 13.75
CA LEU A 63 8.32 2.65 12.41
C LEU A 63 7.25 2.98 11.35
N TYR A 64 6.03 2.48 11.51
CA TYR A 64 4.95 2.75 10.55
C TYR A 64 4.59 4.23 10.50
N ALA A 65 4.54 4.93 11.64
CA ALA A 65 4.30 6.37 11.68
C ALA A 65 5.40 7.17 10.96
N THR A 66 6.66 6.77 11.13
CA THR A 66 7.82 7.40 10.47
C THR A 66 7.79 7.15 8.97
N ALA A 67 7.58 5.90 8.55
CA ALA A 67 7.51 5.51 7.15
C ALA A 67 6.36 6.21 6.42
N ARG A 68 5.18 6.26 7.04
CA ARG A 68 4.02 6.99 6.51
C ARG A 68 4.32 8.46 6.30
N ARG A 69 4.91 9.13 7.30
CA ARG A 69 5.29 10.55 7.19
C ARG A 69 6.27 10.80 6.04
N LEU A 70 7.25 9.93 5.87
CA LEU A 70 8.20 10.02 4.76
C LEU A 70 7.53 9.85 3.41
N ALA A 71 6.63 8.87 3.28
CA ALA A 71 5.88 8.63 2.05
C ALA A 71 4.96 9.81 1.70
N ILE A 72 4.22 10.35 2.67
CA ILE A 72 3.37 11.53 2.48
C ILE A 72 4.19 12.75 2.03
N ASN A 73 5.34 12.99 2.65
CA ASN A 73 6.24 14.07 2.24
C ASN A 73 6.75 13.89 0.79
N ARG A 74 6.96 12.65 0.36
CA ARG A 74 7.34 12.32 -1.02
C ARG A 74 6.21 12.63 -2.01
N LEU A 75 4.99 12.22 -1.69
CA LEU A 75 3.78 12.52 -2.47
C LEU A 75 3.52 14.03 -2.54
N HIS A 76 3.66 14.74 -1.42
CA HIS A 76 3.50 16.18 -1.38
C HIS A 76 4.50 16.91 -2.29
N ARG A 77 5.78 16.54 -2.25
CA ARG A 77 6.80 17.12 -3.14
C ARG A 77 6.48 16.91 -4.62
N ARG A 78 5.92 15.76 -5.00
CA ARG A 78 5.49 15.48 -6.37
C ARG A 78 4.29 16.32 -6.79
N SER A 79 3.35 16.57 -5.89
CA SER A 79 2.18 17.39 -6.19
C SER A 79 2.54 18.86 -6.42
N ILE A 80 3.65 19.34 -5.85
CA ILE A 80 4.19 20.71 -6.02
C ILE A 80 5.09 20.80 -7.27
N ALA A 81 5.71 19.68 -7.71
CA ALA A 81 6.56 19.62 -8.89
C ALA A 81 5.79 19.02 -10.07
N PRO A 82 5.21 19.81 -10.99
CA PRO A 82 4.23 19.32 -11.97
C PRO A 82 4.81 18.50 -13.12
N PHE A 83 6.11 18.22 -13.21
CA PHE A 83 6.70 17.55 -14.35
C PHE A 83 7.83 16.56 -13.98
N ALA A 84 7.45 15.36 -13.51
CA ALA A 84 8.29 14.19 -13.67
C ALA A 84 7.40 13.02 -14.13
N PRO A 85 7.64 12.43 -15.32
CA PRO A 85 6.92 11.22 -15.71
C PRO A 85 7.31 10.10 -14.76
N VAL A 86 6.31 9.58 -14.03
CA VAL A 86 6.51 8.41 -13.17
C VAL A 86 6.42 7.18 -14.07
N PRO A 87 7.46 6.33 -14.14
CA PRO A 87 7.33 5.04 -14.79
C PRO A 87 6.27 4.20 -14.05
N ASN A 88 5.16 3.92 -14.72
CA ASN A 88 4.17 2.98 -14.25
C ASN A 88 4.75 1.56 -14.41
N GLY A 89 5.28 1.02 -13.34
CA GLY A 89 5.76 -0.34 -13.29
C GLY A 89 5.66 -0.85 -11.87
N ILE A 90 4.54 -1.49 -11.52
CA ILE A 90 4.46 -2.31 -10.32
C ILE A 90 4.63 -3.74 -10.76
N GLU A 91 5.85 -4.26 -10.60
CA GLU A 91 6.03 -5.70 -10.53
C GLU A 91 5.39 -6.18 -9.22
N SER A 92 4.27 -6.87 -9.39
CA SER A 92 3.56 -7.53 -8.30
C SER A 92 4.42 -8.68 -7.80
N ALA A 93 5.05 -8.51 -6.64
CA ALA A 93 5.65 -9.63 -5.94
C ALA A 93 4.53 -10.55 -5.42
N ALA A 94 4.30 -11.64 -6.13
CA ALA A 94 3.39 -12.69 -5.73
C ALA A 94 3.91 -13.36 -4.44
N SER A 95 3.12 -13.31 -3.39
CA SER A 95 3.34 -14.12 -2.18
C SER A 95 2.47 -15.37 -2.27
N SER A 96 3.10 -16.53 -2.37
CA SER A 96 2.43 -17.82 -2.39
C SER A 96 2.33 -18.40 -0.98
N ALA A 97 1.14 -18.88 -0.61
CA ALA A 97 0.92 -19.93 0.38
C ALA A 97 -0.50 -20.50 0.28
N PRO A 98 -0.74 -21.74 0.71
CA PRO A 98 -1.55 -22.69 -0.05
C PRO A 98 -3.00 -22.88 0.41
N SER A 99 -3.78 -23.38 -0.54
CA SER A 99 -4.89 -24.34 -0.47
C SER A 99 -6.29 -23.90 0.00
N VAL A 100 -7.21 -24.18 -0.84
CA VAL A 100 -8.55 -24.79 -0.97
C VAL A 100 -9.57 -23.83 -1.59
N THR A 101 -10.46 -24.34 -2.41
CA THR A 101 -11.27 -23.68 -3.46
C THR A 101 -11.94 -22.34 -3.13
N ASP A 102 -12.49 -22.15 -1.94
CA ASP A 102 -13.08 -20.87 -1.53
C ASP A 102 -12.00 -19.82 -1.17
N GLU A 103 -10.88 -20.26 -0.61
CA GLU A 103 -9.70 -19.42 -0.40
C GLU A 103 -9.03 -19.01 -1.71
N VAL A 104 -9.11 -19.83 -2.75
CA VAL A 104 -8.56 -19.49 -4.09
C VAL A 104 -9.39 -18.40 -4.74
N MET A 105 -10.71 -18.44 -4.65
CA MET A 105 -11.58 -17.37 -5.15
C MET A 105 -11.36 -16.06 -4.38
N ALA A 106 -11.35 -16.10 -3.07
CA ALA A 106 -11.08 -14.95 -2.24
C ALA A 106 -9.66 -14.36 -2.47
N ARG A 107 -8.67 -15.20 -2.73
CA ARG A 107 -7.32 -14.78 -3.11
C ARG A 107 -7.27 -14.14 -4.49
N GLN A 108 -8.02 -14.69 -5.45
CA GLN A 108 -8.12 -14.13 -6.79
C GLN A 108 -8.77 -12.75 -6.74
N ASP A 109 -9.88 -12.59 -6.01
CA ASP A 109 -10.57 -11.33 -5.82
C ASP A 109 -9.68 -10.29 -5.14
N TRP A 110 -8.93 -10.72 -4.12
CA TRP A 110 -7.94 -9.88 -3.45
C TRP A 110 -6.83 -9.43 -4.40
N HIS A 111 -6.29 -10.32 -5.20
CA HIS A 111 -5.25 -10.03 -6.17
C HIS A 111 -5.74 -9.09 -7.28
N ASN A 112 -6.99 -9.28 -7.71
CA ASN A 112 -7.65 -8.40 -8.67
C ASN A 112 -7.84 -7.00 -8.10
N LEU A 113 -8.27 -6.89 -6.84
CA LEU A 113 -8.40 -5.61 -6.14
C LEU A 113 -7.05 -4.91 -5.98
N GLU A 114 -5.99 -5.64 -5.60
CA GLU A 114 -4.64 -5.08 -5.51
C GLU A 114 -4.16 -4.51 -6.85
N ARG A 115 -4.40 -5.22 -7.95
CA ARG A 115 -4.08 -4.73 -9.30
C ARG A 115 -4.88 -3.49 -9.66
N ALA A 116 -6.17 -3.49 -9.38
CA ALA A 116 -7.03 -2.33 -9.65
C ALA A 116 -6.56 -1.09 -8.85
N ILE A 117 -6.18 -1.25 -7.58
CA ILE A 117 -5.62 -0.17 -6.76
C ILE A 117 -4.30 0.33 -7.35
N ALA A 118 -3.45 -0.58 -7.80
CA ALA A 118 -2.16 -0.25 -8.41
C ALA A 118 -2.29 0.58 -9.68
N GLN A 119 -3.35 0.36 -10.47
CA GLN A 119 -3.64 1.09 -11.70
C GLN A 119 -4.30 2.45 -11.47
N LEU A 120 -4.71 2.78 -10.25
CA LEU A 120 -5.27 4.10 -9.96
C LEU A 120 -4.24 5.21 -10.21
N PRO A 121 -4.68 6.37 -10.72
CA PRO A 121 -3.85 7.57 -10.73
C PRO A 121 -3.30 7.87 -9.33
N GLU A 122 -2.07 8.38 -9.25
CA GLU A 122 -1.31 8.54 -8.00
C GLU A 122 -2.11 9.24 -6.90
N GLY A 123 -2.70 10.40 -7.19
CA GLY A 123 -3.51 11.13 -6.21
C GLY A 123 -4.76 10.37 -5.76
N CYS A 124 -5.44 9.66 -6.67
CA CYS A 124 -6.60 8.82 -6.33
C CYS A 124 -6.19 7.67 -5.43
N ARG A 125 -5.07 7.01 -5.73
CA ARG A 125 -4.54 5.90 -4.95
C ARG A 125 -4.10 6.35 -3.55
N ALA A 126 -3.33 7.43 -3.46
CA ALA A 126 -2.89 7.98 -2.18
C ALA A 126 -4.06 8.35 -1.28
N VAL A 127 -5.04 9.09 -1.79
CA VAL A 127 -6.25 9.46 -1.04
C VAL A 127 -7.04 8.22 -0.60
N LEU A 128 -7.20 7.23 -1.47
CA LEU A 128 -7.89 5.98 -1.14
C LEU A 128 -7.20 5.24 0.02
N ILE A 129 -5.88 5.06 -0.06
CA ILE A 129 -5.10 4.36 0.96
C ILE A 129 -5.16 5.11 2.30
N LEU A 130 -4.93 6.42 2.29
CA LEU A 130 -5.00 7.24 3.50
C LEU A 130 -6.41 7.23 4.13
N ARG A 131 -7.47 7.21 3.31
CA ARG A 131 -8.84 7.18 3.79
C ARG A 131 -9.26 5.81 4.34
N LYS A 132 -8.89 4.72 3.65
CA LYS A 132 -9.41 3.36 3.94
C LYS A 132 -8.53 2.54 4.86
N ILE A 133 -7.22 2.73 4.80
CA ILE A 133 -6.26 1.99 5.64
C ILE A 133 -5.88 2.80 6.87
N GLU A 134 -5.62 4.11 6.70
CA GLU A 134 -5.22 4.98 7.80
C GLU A 134 -6.41 5.65 8.50
N LEU A 135 -7.61 5.46 7.99
CA LEU A 135 -8.88 5.99 8.52
C LEU A 135 -8.90 7.52 8.70
N LEU A 136 -8.08 8.25 7.94
CA LEU A 136 -8.00 9.70 8.03
C LEU A 136 -9.24 10.36 7.42
N SER A 137 -9.67 11.49 8.00
CA SER A 137 -10.69 12.36 7.42
C SER A 137 -10.19 13.06 6.16
N HIS A 138 -11.08 13.56 5.32
CA HIS A 138 -10.71 14.33 4.13
C HIS A 138 -9.93 15.60 4.49
N GLN A 139 -10.24 16.23 5.61
CA GLN A 139 -9.52 17.40 6.11
C GLN A 139 -8.08 17.06 6.51
N GLU A 140 -7.87 15.95 7.24
CA GLU A 140 -6.53 15.50 7.61
C GLU A 140 -5.69 15.09 6.40
N ILE A 141 -6.31 14.43 5.40
CA ILE A 141 -5.65 14.07 4.14
C ILE A 141 -5.24 15.34 3.39
N ALA A 142 -6.14 16.31 3.28
CA ALA A 142 -5.91 17.59 2.63
C ALA A 142 -4.72 18.33 3.26
N ALA A 143 -4.71 18.44 4.60
CA ALA A 143 -3.62 19.08 5.34
C ALA A 143 -2.28 18.36 5.15
N ARG A 144 -2.26 17.01 5.13
CA ARG A 144 -1.04 16.22 4.96
C ARG A 144 -0.48 16.23 3.55
N LEU A 145 -1.37 16.23 2.54
CA LEU A 145 -0.97 16.27 1.12
C LEU A 145 -0.81 17.70 0.59
N GLY A 146 -1.16 18.72 1.36
CA GLY A 146 -1.08 20.12 0.94
C GLY A 146 -2.01 20.46 -0.22
N ILE A 147 -3.20 19.86 -0.28
CA ILE A 147 -4.20 20.07 -1.33
C ILE A 147 -5.53 20.50 -0.71
N ALA A 148 -6.43 21.07 -1.51
CA ALA A 148 -7.75 21.46 -1.04
C ALA A 148 -8.62 20.23 -0.68
N VAL A 149 -9.49 20.35 0.33
CA VAL A 149 -10.43 19.29 0.73
C VAL A 149 -11.30 18.85 -0.46
N SER A 150 -11.78 19.80 -1.27
CA SER A 150 -12.55 19.51 -2.47
C SER A 150 -11.78 18.67 -3.52
N THR A 151 -10.45 18.81 -3.56
CA THR A 151 -9.58 17.97 -4.39
C THR A 151 -9.52 16.54 -3.85
N VAL A 152 -9.40 16.39 -2.52
CA VAL A 152 -9.43 15.07 -1.87
C VAL A 152 -10.76 14.35 -2.15
N GLU A 153 -11.89 15.05 -2.02
CA GLU A 153 -13.22 14.50 -2.29
C GLU A 153 -13.35 14.03 -3.75
N LYS A 154 -12.92 14.86 -4.71
CA LYS A 154 -12.91 14.51 -6.14
C LYS A 154 -12.03 13.30 -6.43
N GLN A 155 -10.83 13.25 -5.86
CA GLN A 155 -9.90 12.14 -6.02
C GLN A 155 -10.45 10.85 -5.39
N HIS A 156 -11.07 10.93 -4.21
CA HIS A 156 -11.71 9.80 -3.55
C HIS A 156 -12.88 9.25 -4.37
N ALA A 157 -13.79 10.12 -4.82
CA ALA A 157 -14.92 9.73 -5.65
C ALA A 157 -14.45 9.10 -6.99
N ARG A 158 -13.41 9.68 -7.62
CA ARG A 158 -12.80 9.12 -8.84
C ARG A 158 -12.19 7.75 -8.59
N ALA A 159 -11.45 7.57 -7.49
CA ALA A 159 -10.87 6.29 -7.11
C ALA A 159 -11.93 5.20 -6.99
N LEU A 160 -13.02 5.47 -6.24
CA LEU A 160 -14.12 4.51 -6.07
C LEU A 160 -14.80 4.16 -7.40
N ARG A 161 -14.99 5.13 -8.29
CA ARG A 161 -15.57 4.89 -9.63
C ARG A 161 -14.68 3.99 -10.46
N LEU A 162 -13.37 4.24 -10.50
CA LEU A 162 -12.42 3.43 -11.26
C LEU A 162 -12.31 2.01 -10.71
N LEU A 163 -12.33 1.83 -9.39
CA LEU A 163 -12.33 0.50 -8.78
C LEU A 163 -13.60 -0.28 -9.13
N ARG A 164 -14.78 0.35 -9.04
CA ARG A 164 -16.04 -0.30 -9.43
C ARG A 164 -16.04 -0.75 -10.90
N ALA A 165 -15.52 0.08 -11.80
CA ALA A 165 -15.40 -0.29 -13.21
C ALA A 165 -14.47 -1.49 -13.39
N ALA A 166 -13.29 -1.46 -12.78
CA ALA A 166 -12.32 -2.56 -12.87
C ALA A 166 -12.84 -3.89 -12.29
N THR A 167 -13.62 -3.85 -11.22
CA THR A 167 -14.22 -5.07 -10.63
C THR A 167 -15.40 -5.58 -11.45
N ALA A 168 -16.20 -4.71 -12.08
CA ALA A 168 -17.30 -5.12 -12.94
C ALA A 168 -16.80 -5.85 -14.21
N GLU A 169 -15.78 -5.33 -14.88
CA GLU A 169 -15.16 -5.95 -16.05
C GLU A 169 -14.61 -7.36 -15.75
N GLN A 170 -14.10 -7.57 -14.55
CA GLN A 170 -13.58 -8.87 -14.13
C GLN A 170 -14.70 -9.88 -13.86
N SER A 171 -15.82 -9.44 -13.34
CA SER A 171 -17.00 -10.30 -13.12
C SER A 171 -17.61 -10.78 -14.43
N GLU A 172 -17.62 -9.95 -15.47
CA GLU A 172 -18.11 -10.34 -16.81
C GLU A 172 -17.17 -11.31 -17.53
N SER A 173 -15.87 -11.22 -17.30
CA SER A 173 -14.88 -12.12 -17.93
C SER A 173 -14.95 -13.55 -17.40
N VAL A 174 -15.43 -13.76 -16.18
CA VAL A 174 -15.60 -15.09 -15.56
C VAL A 174 -16.88 -15.78 -16.06
N VAL A 175 -17.88 -15.05 -16.53
CA VAL A 175 -19.22 -15.58 -16.91
C VAL A 175 -19.31 -16.00 -18.38
N ARG A 176 -18.27 -15.82 -19.23
CA ARG A 176 -18.28 -16.34 -20.61
C ARG A 176 -17.71 -17.77 -20.69
N PRO A 177 -18.52 -18.82 -20.58
CA PRO A 177 -18.12 -20.16 -21.00
C PRO A 177 -18.09 -20.22 -22.53
N GLY A 178 -17.05 -20.88 -23.04
CA GLY A 178 -16.71 -21.02 -24.43
C GLY A 178 -17.86 -21.12 -25.42
N SER A 179 -17.90 -20.23 -26.38
CA SER A 179 -18.69 -20.35 -27.57
C SER A 179 -18.18 -21.54 -28.40
N LYS A 180 -19.07 -22.50 -28.53
CA LYS A 180 -19.01 -23.73 -29.31
C LYS A 180 -18.26 -23.52 -30.64
N GLN A 181 -17.21 -24.30 -30.85
CA GLN A 181 -16.73 -24.64 -32.18
C GLN A 181 -17.88 -25.34 -32.94
N LYS A 182 -18.38 -24.70 -33.97
CA LYS A 182 -19.20 -25.35 -35.01
C LYS A 182 -18.26 -26.20 -35.84
N GLU A 183 -18.32 -27.50 -35.65
CA GLU A 183 -17.92 -28.46 -36.66
C GLU A 183 -18.71 -28.17 -37.95
N THR A 184 -18.02 -27.96 -39.04
CA THR A 184 -18.55 -28.01 -40.39
C THR A 184 -17.98 -29.26 -41.07
N LYS A 185 -18.91 -30.08 -41.48
CA LYS A 185 -18.76 -31.32 -42.22
C LYS A 185 -18.23 -31.04 -43.64
#